data_bcc13733e21fc8ad5e91780e46955e66
#
_entry.id   bcc13733e21fc8ad5e91780e46955e66
#
_cell.length_a   1.000
_cell.length_b   1.000
_cell.length_c   1.000
_cell.angle_alpha   90.00
_cell.angle_beta   90.00
_cell.angle_gamma   90.00
#
_symmetry.space_group_name_H-M   'P 1'
#
loop_
_entity.id
_entity.type
_entity.pdbx_description
1 polymer ?
#
loop_
_entity_poly.entity_id
_entity_poly.type
_entity_poly.pdbx_seq_one_letter_code
_entity_poly.pdbx_strand_id
1 'polypeptide(L)'
;MQLTYKYTLRPTKHQAVTITTHLELCRRQYNYRLGETFKRWESTRTPLNACPLSAYRVSVEEIYQNIRLTRVQTRDGRKKDGSGNPLTKKGDFFSNIDGGYVQGPIVQLADWKNTKRLFPDYKLLDCQVLQDVAHPVETSFPNFTSADKNGNCKGKPKFKSFHYYKSLTYPQLDNLNIIKDVQNRIGIDLGKVGQVPMVFHRPIPTEFKVKTGTVILATDGCHISLTIENQRVPVTVAEIQPTAENIMGIDLGIANYVYLPKGEEVENPRFLRAAAEKLARLQAKLASRVKGSKPWKILKGKISKIPQFVAIASRNFPFKTAHKLFDKPDVLVVEDLSLKNWTRRAPVKTDIEEGNLVYLPKGQAAKSGWNKSILDAAQGQFTTFIKYVAGKLGKSVVFVDPKGTFQHGNCLYKGPKKLSDRWHSCQYGESLDRDENSAKLLKKIGLNYDSGGASTSLKKALASREKEAWDLTVLR
;
A
#
# COMPACT_ATOMS: atom_id res chain seq x y z
N MET A 1 -18.42 -4.68 2.75
CA MET A 1 -17.48 -4.26 1.68
C MET A 1 -17.09 -2.81 1.86
N GLN A 2 -15.81 -2.47 1.73
CA GLN A 2 -15.32 -1.09 1.84
C GLN A 2 -14.65 -0.67 0.52
N LEU A 3 -14.99 0.52 0.02
CA LEU A 3 -14.45 1.08 -1.22
C LEU A 3 -13.93 2.50 -0.98
N THR A 4 -13.03 2.95 -1.84
CA THR A 4 -12.49 4.30 -1.80
C THR A 4 -12.69 4.99 -3.15
N TYR A 5 -13.40 6.13 -3.14
CA TYR A 5 -13.65 6.95 -4.33
C TYR A 5 -12.90 8.26 -4.22
N LYS A 6 -12.17 8.63 -5.27
CA LYS A 6 -11.41 9.88 -5.32
C LYS A 6 -12.08 10.87 -6.26
N TYR A 7 -12.35 12.08 -5.78
CA TYR A 7 -12.95 13.18 -6.53
C TYR A 7 -12.03 14.39 -6.55
N THR A 8 -12.10 15.18 -7.61
CA THR A 8 -11.39 16.47 -7.70
C THR A 8 -12.22 17.56 -7.05
N LEU A 9 -11.62 18.30 -6.14
CA LEU A 9 -12.20 19.49 -5.52
C LEU A 9 -11.83 20.74 -6.30
N ARG A 10 -12.73 21.71 -6.32
CA ARG A 10 -12.53 23.03 -6.92
C ARG A 10 -12.68 24.13 -5.87
N PRO A 11 -11.76 24.22 -4.89
CA PRO A 11 -11.84 25.25 -3.86
C PRO A 11 -11.67 26.64 -4.46
N THR A 12 -12.37 27.62 -3.90
CA THR A 12 -12.11 29.04 -4.14
C THR A 12 -10.70 29.41 -3.65
N LYS A 13 -10.22 30.59 -4.03
CA LYS A 13 -8.90 31.07 -3.54
C LYS A 13 -8.85 31.11 -2.01
N HIS A 14 -9.90 31.58 -1.36
CA HIS A 14 -10.01 31.63 0.10
C HIS A 14 -10.00 30.22 0.70
N GLN A 15 -10.80 29.30 0.20
CA GLN A 15 -10.83 27.90 0.68
C GLN A 15 -9.50 27.18 0.47
N ALA A 16 -8.79 27.46 -0.64
CA ALA A 16 -7.47 26.89 -0.89
C ALA A 16 -6.42 27.36 0.16
N VAL A 17 -6.49 28.64 0.54
CA VAL A 17 -5.65 29.19 1.63
C VAL A 17 -6.02 28.53 2.97
N THR A 18 -7.30 28.42 3.27
CA THR A 18 -7.79 27.76 4.50
C THR A 18 -7.31 26.29 4.58
N ILE A 19 -7.47 25.51 3.51
CA ILE A 19 -6.98 24.12 3.44
C ILE A 19 -5.47 24.06 3.67
N THR A 20 -4.70 24.97 3.08
CA THR A 20 -3.24 25.02 3.25
C THR A 20 -2.86 25.37 4.69
N THR A 21 -3.58 26.30 5.32
CA THR A 21 -3.41 26.64 6.74
C THR A 21 -3.73 25.44 7.64
N HIS A 22 -4.83 24.74 7.37
CA HIS A 22 -5.20 23.53 8.10
C HIS A 22 -4.13 22.43 7.99
N LEU A 23 -3.58 22.22 6.79
CA LEU A 23 -2.48 21.26 6.57
C LEU A 23 -1.22 21.64 7.37
N GLU A 24 -0.88 22.94 7.44
CA GLU A 24 0.28 23.39 8.20
C GLU A 24 0.06 23.20 9.71
N LEU A 25 -1.10 23.52 10.23
CA LEU A 25 -1.43 23.30 11.65
C LEU A 25 -1.41 21.80 11.99
N CYS A 26 -2.00 20.96 11.16
CA CYS A 26 -1.93 19.50 11.32
C CYS A 26 -0.50 18.97 11.27
N ARG A 27 0.35 19.50 10.37
CA ARG A 27 1.77 19.14 10.29
C ARG A 27 2.54 19.49 11.57
N ARG A 28 2.32 20.71 12.07
CA ARG A 28 2.95 21.15 13.34
C ARG A 28 2.55 20.23 14.47
N GLN A 29 1.27 19.90 14.56
CA GLN A 29 0.75 19.00 15.57
C GLN A 29 1.31 17.57 15.44
N TYR A 30 1.37 17.02 14.24
CA TYR A 30 2.00 15.73 13.99
C TYR A 30 3.45 15.70 14.47
N ASN A 31 4.24 16.72 14.10
CA ASN A 31 5.65 16.79 14.49
C ASN A 31 5.82 16.97 16.01
N TYR A 32 4.96 17.77 16.63
CA TYR A 32 4.96 17.93 18.07
C TYR A 32 4.68 16.59 18.79
N ARG A 33 3.63 15.90 18.40
CA ARG A 33 3.25 14.60 18.99
C ARG A 33 4.33 13.53 18.78
N LEU A 34 4.90 13.50 17.61
CA LEU A 34 6.01 12.59 17.31
C LEU A 34 7.24 12.91 18.19
N GLY A 35 7.56 14.20 18.36
CA GLY A 35 8.65 14.65 19.23
C GLY A 35 8.44 14.27 20.69
N GLU A 36 7.22 14.45 21.22
CA GLU A 36 6.87 14.00 22.57
C GLU A 36 7.02 12.50 22.74
N THR A 37 6.55 11.75 21.76
CA THR A 37 6.65 10.28 21.79
C THR A 37 8.10 9.83 21.79
N PHE A 38 8.97 10.48 21.03
CA PHE A 38 10.41 10.20 21.04
C PHE A 38 11.05 10.55 22.38
N LYS A 39 10.75 11.73 22.94
CA LYS A 39 11.28 12.14 24.26
C LYS A 39 10.93 11.10 25.33
N ARG A 40 9.67 10.67 25.39
CA ARG A 40 9.23 9.64 26.34
C ARG A 40 9.96 8.32 26.12
N TRP A 41 10.11 7.89 24.89
CA TRP A 41 10.80 6.65 24.56
C TRP A 41 12.30 6.71 24.87
N GLU A 42 12.95 7.82 24.59
CA GLU A 42 14.36 8.03 24.91
C GLU A 42 14.58 8.09 26.42
N SER A 43 13.72 8.78 27.17
CA SER A 43 13.83 8.85 28.63
C SER A 43 13.67 7.49 29.33
N THR A 44 12.88 6.57 28.76
CA THR A 44 12.76 5.20 29.29
C THR A 44 13.98 4.32 29.02
N ARG A 45 14.90 4.74 28.14
CA ARG A 45 16.06 3.98 27.70
C ARG A 45 17.39 4.51 28.17
N THR A 46 17.46 5.74 28.59
CA THR A 46 18.68 6.35 29.09
C THR A 46 18.94 5.82 30.50
N PRO A 47 20.03 5.08 30.73
CA PRO A 47 20.41 4.65 32.08
C PRO A 47 20.66 5.89 32.92
N LEU A 48 19.98 6.04 34.05
CA LEU A 48 20.11 7.17 34.97
C LEU A 48 21.54 7.38 35.45
N ASN A 49 22.31 6.31 35.53
CA ASN A 49 23.70 6.31 35.99
C ASN A 49 24.72 6.68 34.89
N ALA A 50 24.29 6.83 33.63
CA ALA A 50 25.18 7.08 32.51
C ALA A 50 25.35 8.55 32.16
N CYS A 51 24.67 9.49 32.87
CA CYS A 51 24.83 10.89 32.62
C CYS A 51 25.84 11.51 33.63
N PRO A 52 27.05 11.85 33.20
CA PRO A 52 28.05 12.48 34.09
C PRO A 52 27.63 13.90 34.55
N LEU A 53 26.60 14.47 33.95
CA LEU A 53 26.02 15.76 34.33
C LEU A 53 24.90 15.64 35.39
N SER A 54 24.61 14.45 35.88
CA SER A 54 23.64 14.23 36.96
C SER A 54 24.20 14.61 38.33
N ALA A 55 24.81 15.80 38.44
CA ALA A 55 25.03 16.45 39.72
C ALA A 55 23.69 16.72 40.44
N TYR A 56 22.61 16.82 39.72
CA TYR A 56 21.26 16.77 40.25
C TYR A 56 20.77 15.33 40.18
N ARG A 57 20.89 14.62 41.30
CA ARG A 57 20.15 13.38 41.54
C ARG A 57 18.66 13.74 41.59
N VAL A 58 18.05 13.88 40.44
CA VAL A 58 16.60 13.75 40.36
C VAL A 58 16.32 12.30 40.73
N SER A 59 15.57 12.07 41.78
CA SER A 59 15.30 10.71 42.24
C SER A 59 14.69 9.95 41.08
N VAL A 60 15.02 8.66 40.95
CA VAL A 60 14.40 7.78 39.98
C VAL A 60 12.87 7.91 40.00
N GLU A 61 12.35 8.17 41.21
CA GLU A 61 10.93 8.42 41.44
C GLU A 61 10.44 9.73 40.80
N GLU A 62 11.16 10.82 40.85
CA GLU A 62 10.75 12.10 40.21
C GLU A 62 10.81 12.04 38.68
N ILE A 63 11.79 11.35 38.09
CA ILE A 63 11.85 11.16 36.63
C ILE A 63 10.76 10.21 36.20
N TYR A 64 10.50 9.16 36.96
CA TYR A 64 9.43 8.21 36.66
C TYR A 64 8.05 8.73 37.07
N GLN A 65 7.95 9.71 37.94
CA GLN A 65 6.68 10.34 38.33
C GLN A 65 5.95 10.95 37.13
N ASN A 66 6.70 11.55 36.22
CA ASN A 66 6.12 12.07 34.96
C ASN A 66 5.98 11.03 33.85
N ILE A 67 6.56 9.85 34.01
CA ILE A 67 6.64 8.81 32.96
C ILE A 67 5.92 7.52 33.39
N ARG A 68 5.77 7.28 34.68
CA ARG A 68 5.06 6.11 35.24
C ARG A 68 3.56 6.31 35.09
N LEU A 69 3.08 5.90 33.96
CA LEU A 69 1.68 5.57 33.82
C LEU A 69 1.51 4.16 34.32
N THR A 70 0.97 4.00 35.51
CA THR A 70 0.63 2.70 36.07
C THR A 70 -0.63 2.20 35.38
N ARG A 71 -0.61 0.99 34.86
CA ARG A 71 -1.80 0.39 34.30
C ARG A 71 -2.86 0.28 35.38
N VAL A 72 -3.98 0.95 35.19
CA VAL A 72 -5.09 0.92 36.11
C VAL A 72 -6.30 0.34 35.43
N GLN A 73 -6.97 -0.49 36.13
CA GLN A 73 -8.27 -0.99 35.64
C GLN A 73 -9.31 0.10 35.85
N THR A 74 -9.70 0.75 34.90
CA THR A 74 -10.57 1.63 34.68
C THR A 74 -11.55 2.17 34.92
N ARG A 75 -12.35 2.73 34.50
CA ARG A 75 -13.43 2.96 34.22
C ARG A 75 -14.24 3.90 34.54
N ASP A 76 -14.06 4.86 34.83
CA ASP A 76 -14.88 5.84 35.17
C ASP A 76 -15.90 6.26 34.26
N GLY A 77 -17.12 6.49 34.62
CA GLY A 77 -18.26 6.93 33.86
C GLY A 77 -18.75 5.94 32.78
N ARG A 78 -18.22 4.75 32.73
CA ARG A 78 -18.66 3.72 31.79
C ARG A 78 -19.72 2.83 32.35
N LYS A 79 -20.66 2.44 31.49
CA LYS A 79 -21.68 1.45 31.85
C LYS A 79 -21.00 0.18 32.34
N LYS A 80 -21.39 -0.27 33.49
CA LYS A 80 -20.94 -1.53 34.09
C LYS A 80 -22.00 -2.60 33.84
N ASP A 81 -21.57 -3.86 33.77
CA ASP A 81 -22.48 -4.99 33.81
C ASP A 81 -23.10 -5.14 35.22
N GLY A 82 -24.03 -6.03 35.37
CA GLY A 82 -24.69 -6.33 36.67
C GLY A 82 -23.73 -6.80 37.77
N SER A 83 -22.49 -7.14 37.41
CA SER A 83 -21.39 -7.54 38.29
C SER A 83 -20.42 -6.42 38.59
N GLY A 84 -20.66 -5.20 38.11
CA GLY A 84 -19.82 -4.06 38.30
C GLY A 84 -18.61 -3.97 37.37
N ASN A 85 -18.47 -4.86 36.37
CA ASN A 85 -17.39 -4.85 35.40
C ASN A 85 -17.70 -3.91 34.23
N PRO A 86 -16.69 -3.22 33.66
CA PRO A 86 -16.93 -2.34 32.54
C PRO A 86 -17.30 -3.14 31.29
N LEU A 87 -18.39 -2.75 30.64
CA LEU A 87 -18.91 -3.37 29.43
C LEU A 87 -18.01 -3.21 28.20
N THR A 88 -16.98 -2.38 28.28
CA THR A 88 -16.05 -2.15 27.17
C THR A 88 -14.64 -2.49 27.55
N LYS A 89 -14.10 -3.49 26.89
CA LYS A 89 -12.70 -3.94 26.99
C LYS A 89 -11.69 -3.00 26.34
N LYS A 90 -11.91 -1.74 26.17
CA LYS A 90 -10.98 -1.00 25.34
C LYS A 90 -10.14 0.00 26.08
N GLY A 91 -8.87 -0.25 26.04
CA GLY A 91 -7.78 0.65 26.36
C GLY A 91 -7.28 0.42 27.78
N ASP A 92 -6.01 0.17 27.86
CA ASP A 92 -5.30 0.24 29.11
C ASP A 92 -5.30 1.69 29.58
N PHE A 93 -5.84 1.92 30.77
CA PHE A 93 -5.80 3.20 31.42
C PHE A 93 -4.58 3.25 32.35
N PHE A 94 -4.00 4.43 32.44
CA PHE A 94 -2.86 4.67 33.27
C PHE A 94 -3.20 5.80 34.27
N SER A 95 -2.82 5.66 35.52
CA SER A 95 -2.86 6.78 36.47
C SER A 95 -1.54 7.55 36.43
N ASN A 96 -1.62 8.86 36.48
CA ASN A 96 -0.49 9.66 36.98
C ASN A 96 -0.46 9.60 38.52
N ILE A 97 0.60 10.09 39.12
CA ILE A 97 0.81 10.07 40.57
C ILE A 97 -0.23 10.88 41.33
N ASP A 98 -0.79 11.89 40.67
CA ASP A 98 -1.84 12.75 41.25
C ASP A 98 -3.23 12.07 41.22
N GLY A 99 -3.31 10.76 40.89
CA GLY A 99 -4.54 10.00 40.87
C GLY A 99 -5.44 10.24 39.66
N GLY A 100 -4.97 11.02 38.69
CA GLY A 100 -5.69 11.20 37.41
C GLY A 100 -5.55 9.99 36.51
N TYR A 101 -6.65 9.55 35.93
CA TYR A 101 -6.65 8.43 34.99
C TYR A 101 -6.46 8.92 33.57
N VAL A 102 -5.43 8.39 32.89
CA VAL A 102 -5.11 8.79 31.54
C VAL A 102 -4.90 7.56 30.68
N GLN A 103 -5.70 7.41 29.64
CA GLN A 103 -5.53 6.35 28.66
C GLN A 103 -4.35 6.71 27.77
N GLY A 104 -3.44 5.80 27.48
CA GLY A 104 -2.21 6.06 26.74
C GLY A 104 -2.40 6.88 25.44
N PRO A 105 -3.31 6.50 24.54
CA PRO A 105 -3.67 7.33 23.37
C PRO A 105 -4.47 8.58 23.75
N ILE A 106 -5.30 8.52 24.78
CA ILE A 106 -6.20 9.60 25.20
C ILE A 106 -5.46 10.74 25.90
N VAL A 107 -4.28 10.53 26.46
CA VAL A 107 -3.45 11.64 26.96
C VAL A 107 -3.25 12.67 25.88
N GLN A 108 -2.92 12.22 24.70
CA GLN A 108 -2.80 13.09 23.55
C GLN A 108 -4.14 13.69 23.13
N LEU A 109 -5.23 12.96 23.24
CA LEU A 109 -6.58 13.44 22.93
C LEU A 109 -7.13 14.42 23.98
N ALA A 110 -6.91 14.20 25.26
CA ALA A 110 -7.35 15.12 26.32
C ALA A 110 -6.68 16.49 26.23
N ASP A 111 -5.48 16.54 25.71
CA ASP A 111 -4.68 17.75 25.58
C ASP A 111 -5.15 18.73 24.46
N TRP A 112 -6.15 18.33 23.63
CA TRP A 112 -6.69 19.19 22.58
C TRP A 112 -7.35 20.47 23.10
N LYS A 113 -8.01 20.39 24.25
CA LYS A 113 -8.61 21.56 24.90
C LYS A 113 -7.53 22.54 25.28
N ASN A 114 -6.43 22.07 25.85
CA ASN A 114 -5.29 22.88 26.22
C ASN A 114 -4.58 23.46 25.00
N THR A 115 -4.35 22.65 23.97
CA THR A 115 -3.78 23.11 22.71
C THR A 115 -4.57 24.27 22.09
N LYS A 116 -5.90 24.16 22.01
CA LYS A 116 -6.76 25.24 21.49
C LYS A 116 -6.84 26.46 22.41
N ARG A 117 -6.63 26.27 23.71
CA ARG A 117 -6.58 27.36 24.67
C ARG A 117 -5.26 28.14 24.59
N LEU A 118 -4.15 27.43 24.51
CA LEU A 118 -2.80 28.03 24.49
C LEU A 118 -2.43 28.58 23.11
N PHE A 119 -2.95 27.96 22.05
CA PHE A 119 -2.66 28.31 20.66
C PHE A 119 -3.97 28.55 19.90
N PRO A 120 -4.48 29.79 19.86
CA PRO A 120 -5.78 30.13 19.27
C PRO A 120 -5.93 29.72 17.79
N ASP A 121 -4.83 29.67 17.03
CA ASP A 121 -4.84 29.24 15.62
C ASP A 121 -5.44 27.85 15.42
N TYR A 122 -5.29 26.95 16.40
CA TYR A 122 -5.89 25.63 16.34
C TYR A 122 -7.43 25.62 16.48
N LYS A 123 -8.03 26.76 16.85
CA LYS A 123 -9.49 26.94 16.79
C LYS A 123 -10.01 26.95 15.36
N LEU A 124 -9.13 27.21 14.37
CA LEU A 124 -9.47 27.10 12.94
C LEU A 124 -9.73 25.67 12.49
N LEU A 125 -9.20 24.66 13.20
CA LEU A 125 -9.39 23.27 12.88
C LEU A 125 -10.61 22.65 13.56
N ASP A 126 -11.29 21.75 12.85
CA ASP A 126 -12.29 20.89 13.44
C ASP A 126 -11.64 19.92 14.43
N CYS A 127 -12.33 19.66 15.55
CA CYS A 127 -11.78 18.81 16.60
C CYS A 127 -11.44 17.41 16.10
N GLN A 128 -12.28 16.86 15.21
CA GLN A 128 -12.11 15.53 14.66
C GLN A 128 -10.87 15.44 13.76
N VAL A 129 -10.62 16.46 12.92
CA VAL A 129 -9.43 16.54 12.08
C VAL A 129 -8.17 16.58 12.95
N LEU A 130 -8.22 17.36 14.04
CA LEU A 130 -7.10 17.49 14.95
C LEU A 130 -6.82 16.16 15.71
N GLN A 131 -7.87 15.42 16.08
CA GLN A 131 -7.76 14.10 16.71
C GLN A 131 -7.13 13.07 15.76
N ASP A 132 -7.51 13.07 14.47
CA ASP A 132 -6.97 12.15 13.49
C ASP A 132 -5.45 12.30 13.28
N VAL A 133 -4.90 13.48 13.54
CA VAL A 133 -3.45 13.72 13.45
C VAL A 133 -2.64 12.83 14.41
N ALA A 134 -3.21 12.40 15.53
CA ALA A 134 -2.52 11.52 16.48
C ALA A 134 -2.42 10.07 15.95
N HIS A 135 -3.40 9.57 15.23
CA HIS A 135 -3.43 8.19 14.73
C HIS A 135 -2.19 7.75 13.94
N PRO A 136 -1.65 8.53 12.98
CA PRO A 136 -0.41 8.16 12.30
C PRO A 136 0.79 8.04 13.23
N VAL A 137 0.85 8.82 14.31
CA VAL A 137 1.93 8.71 15.31
C VAL A 137 1.74 7.44 16.13
N GLU A 138 0.54 7.21 16.64
CA GLU A 138 0.17 6.04 17.43
C GLU A 138 0.38 4.71 16.67
N THR A 139 0.17 4.70 15.36
CA THR A 139 0.36 3.51 14.54
C THR A 139 1.81 3.31 14.12
N SER A 140 2.53 4.38 13.82
CA SER A 140 3.90 4.28 13.29
C SER A 140 4.93 3.96 14.37
N PHE A 141 4.70 4.42 15.59
CA PHE A 141 5.65 4.24 16.67
C PHE A 141 5.74 2.79 17.19
N PRO A 142 4.64 2.09 17.49
CA PRO A 142 4.68 0.65 17.79
C PRO A 142 5.31 -0.19 16.67
N ASN A 143 5.02 0.14 15.41
CA ASN A 143 5.62 -0.54 14.27
C ASN A 143 7.15 -0.34 14.16
N PHE A 144 7.69 0.72 14.77
CA PHE A 144 9.14 0.97 14.89
C PHE A 144 9.75 0.21 16.05
N THR A 145 9.07 0.16 17.21
CA THR A 145 9.60 -0.42 18.45
C THR A 145 9.36 -1.93 18.56
N SER A 146 8.37 -2.46 17.85
CA SER A 146 8.01 -3.87 17.89
C SER A 146 8.26 -4.54 16.54
N ALA A 147 8.82 -5.74 16.58
CA ALA A 147 8.99 -6.56 15.38
C ALA A 147 7.64 -7.10 14.88
N ASP A 148 7.50 -7.23 13.57
CA ASP A 148 6.38 -7.91 12.95
C ASP A 148 6.51 -9.44 13.14
N LYS A 149 5.52 -10.20 12.67
CA LYS A 149 5.51 -11.67 12.75
C LYS A 149 6.76 -12.32 12.11
N ASN A 150 7.49 -11.59 11.27
CA ASN A 150 8.70 -12.06 10.59
C ASN A 150 9.97 -11.51 11.24
N GLY A 151 9.88 -10.89 12.42
CA GLY A 151 11.02 -10.33 13.14
C GLY A 151 11.54 -8.99 12.59
N ASN A 152 10.81 -8.32 11.67
CA ASN A 152 11.27 -7.07 11.07
C ASN A 152 10.62 -5.86 11.77
N CYS A 153 11.42 -4.90 12.19
CA CYS A 153 10.95 -3.60 12.64
C CYS A 153 10.85 -2.63 11.46
N LYS A 154 9.84 -1.75 11.48
CA LYS A 154 9.79 -0.63 10.54
C LYS A 154 10.81 0.43 10.92
N GLY A 155 11.25 1.22 9.95
CA GLY A 155 12.18 2.30 10.21
C GLY A 155 11.60 3.38 11.14
N LYS A 156 12.50 4.11 11.84
CA LYS A 156 12.15 5.22 12.74
C LYS A 156 11.21 6.22 12.04
N PRO A 157 10.06 6.58 12.62
CA PRO A 157 9.16 7.59 12.09
C PRO A 157 9.87 8.94 11.91
N LYS A 158 9.57 9.65 10.83
CA LYS A 158 10.25 10.90 10.48
C LYS A 158 9.33 12.09 10.66
N PHE A 159 9.91 13.20 11.13
CA PHE A 159 9.26 14.51 11.08
C PHE A 159 8.92 14.87 9.63
N LYS A 160 7.78 15.50 9.43
CA LYS A 160 7.30 15.89 8.11
C LYS A 160 7.54 17.37 7.85
N SER A 161 8.23 17.69 6.76
CA SER A 161 8.32 19.06 6.27
C SER A 161 7.02 19.46 5.58
N PHE A 162 6.85 20.77 5.34
CA PHE A 162 5.68 21.34 4.66
C PHE A 162 5.39 20.66 3.31
N HIS A 163 6.42 20.32 2.55
CA HIS A 163 6.28 19.70 1.23
C HIS A 163 5.80 18.24 1.28
N TYR A 164 5.93 17.58 2.42
CA TYR A 164 5.57 16.17 2.60
C TYR A 164 4.26 15.94 3.36
N TYR A 165 3.72 16.98 4.01
CA TYR A 165 2.43 16.88 4.69
C TYR A 165 1.32 17.46 3.80
N LYS A 166 0.64 16.62 3.03
CA LYS A 166 -0.27 17.04 1.96
C LYS A 166 -1.68 16.47 2.08
N SER A 167 -2.01 15.86 3.19
CA SER A 167 -3.33 15.28 3.41
C SER A 167 -3.81 15.55 4.82
N LEU A 168 -5.11 15.78 4.94
CA LEU A 168 -5.84 15.87 6.20
C LEU A 168 -7.13 15.05 6.10
N THR A 169 -7.48 14.36 7.17
CA THR A 169 -8.62 13.44 7.18
C THR A 169 -9.73 13.99 8.06
N TYR A 170 -10.95 13.88 7.56
CA TYR A 170 -12.20 14.04 8.28
C TYR A 170 -12.71 12.65 8.64
N PRO A 171 -12.54 12.18 9.87
CA PRO A 171 -12.83 10.78 10.25
C PRO A 171 -14.32 10.47 10.39
N GLN A 172 -15.17 11.50 10.43
CA GLN A 172 -16.62 11.37 10.62
C GLN A 172 -17.36 12.18 9.55
N LEU A 173 -17.16 11.83 8.30
CA LEU A 173 -18.02 12.29 7.22
C LEU A 173 -19.16 11.28 7.01
N ASP A 174 -20.30 11.80 6.56
CA ASP A 174 -21.44 10.99 6.15
C ASP A 174 -21.99 11.43 4.79
N ASN A 175 -23.08 10.82 4.36
CA ASN A 175 -23.69 11.14 3.07
C ASN A 175 -24.30 12.56 3.07
N LEU A 176 -24.64 13.13 4.23
CA LEU A 176 -25.23 14.46 4.37
C LEU A 176 -24.21 15.56 4.08
N ASN A 177 -22.92 15.27 4.23
CA ASN A 177 -21.87 16.21 3.85
C ASN A 177 -21.75 16.42 2.33
N ILE A 178 -22.37 15.54 1.51
CA ILE A 178 -22.44 15.70 0.06
C ILE A 178 -23.67 16.52 -0.28
N ILE A 179 -23.46 17.76 -0.67
CA ILE A 179 -24.51 18.75 -0.82
C ILE A 179 -24.66 19.14 -2.29
N LYS A 180 -25.88 19.40 -2.71
CA LYS A 180 -26.19 20.08 -3.99
C LYS A 180 -26.43 21.55 -3.72
N ASP A 181 -25.77 22.41 -4.48
CA ASP A 181 -26.03 23.85 -4.43
C ASP A 181 -27.30 24.24 -5.23
N VAL A 182 -27.67 25.51 -5.16
CA VAL A 182 -28.83 26.09 -5.88
C VAL A 182 -28.73 25.88 -7.41
N GLN A 183 -27.51 25.76 -7.94
CA GLN A 183 -27.24 25.50 -9.36
C GLN A 183 -27.08 24.00 -9.67
N ASN A 184 -27.53 23.13 -8.77
CA ASN A 184 -27.45 21.67 -8.87
C ASN A 184 -26.02 21.12 -8.99
N ARG A 185 -25.00 21.90 -8.62
CA ARG A 185 -23.60 21.45 -8.57
C ARG A 185 -23.36 20.70 -7.26
N ILE A 186 -22.67 19.59 -7.37
CA ILE A 186 -22.36 18.76 -6.20
C ILE A 186 -21.08 19.29 -5.54
N GLY A 187 -21.15 19.49 -4.24
CA GLY A 187 -20.06 19.87 -3.38
C GLY A 187 -19.98 18.98 -2.15
N ILE A 188 -18.96 19.22 -1.35
CA ILE A 188 -18.80 18.55 -0.05
C ILE A 188 -18.60 19.61 1.03
N ASP A 189 -19.30 19.46 2.13
CA ASP A 189 -19.10 20.29 3.31
C ASP A 189 -17.93 19.74 4.14
N LEU A 190 -16.94 20.57 4.33
CA LEU A 190 -15.72 20.28 5.09
C LEU A 190 -15.65 21.13 6.37
N GLY A 191 -16.78 21.33 7.02
CA GLY A 191 -16.89 22.07 8.27
C GLY A 191 -16.36 23.49 8.14
N LYS A 192 -15.28 23.83 8.84
CA LYS A 192 -14.71 25.19 8.83
C LYS A 192 -14.14 25.67 7.51
N VAL A 193 -13.91 24.79 6.55
CA VAL A 193 -13.58 25.18 5.17
C VAL A 193 -14.82 25.58 4.40
N GLY A 194 -16.00 25.08 4.84
CA GLY A 194 -17.28 25.26 4.18
C GLY A 194 -17.49 24.31 3.00
N GLN A 195 -18.51 24.62 2.20
CA GLN A 195 -18.88 23.83 1.03
C GLN A 195 -17.88 24.00 -0.10
N VAL A 196 -17.19 22.94 -0.48
CA VAL A 196 -16.21 22.92 -1.57
C VAL A 196 -16.80 22.20 -2.78
N PRO A 197 -16.91 22.87 -3.96
CA PRO A 197 -17.38 22.22 -5.18
C PRO A 197 -16.54 21.01 -5.56
N MET A 198 -17.20 19.93 -5.98
CA MET A 198 -16.58 18.66 -6.27
C MET A 198 -16.97 18.16 -7.67
N VAL A 199 -16.00 17.65 -8.43
CA VAL A 199 -16.28 16.97 -9.71
C VAL A 199 -16.79 15.56 -9.41
N PHE A 200 -18.09 15.43 -9.34
CA PHE A 200 -18.77 14.17 -8.96
C PHE A 200 -19.02 13.30 -10.19
N HIS A 201 -17.94 12.74 -10.74
CA HIS A 201 -17.97 11.92 -11.96
C HIS A 201 -18.46 10.49 -11.75
N ARG A 202 -18.60 10.06 -10.50
CA ARG A 202 -19.04 8.71 -10.14
C ARG A 202 -20.01 8.78 -8.97
N PRO A 203 -21.28 8.37 -9.14
CA PRO A 203 -22.23 8.35 -8.05
C PRO A 203 -21.85 7.33 -6.98
N ILE A 204 -22.16 7.65 -5.74
CA ILE A 204 -22.04 6.69 -4.62
C ILE A 204 -23.32 5.85 -4.66
N PRO A 205 -23.20 4.50 -4.70
CA PRO A 205 -24.38 3.65 -4.65
C PRO A 205 -25.18 3.88 -3.37
N THR A 206 -26.49 3.85 -3.45
CA THR A 206 -27.41 4.18 -2.35
C THR A 206 -27.21 3.33 -1.10
N GLU A 207 -26.74 2.11 -1.29
CA GLU A 207 -26.48 1.15 -0.21
C GLU A 207 -25.17 1.43 0.56
N PHE A 208 -24.32 2.33 0.05
CA PHE A 208 -23.05 2.66 0.66
C PHE A 208 -23.15 3.93 1.50
N LYS A 209 -22.56 3.88 2.68
CA LYS A 209 -22.42 5.04 3.57
C LYS A 209 -21.00 5.58 3.52
N VAL A 210 -20.88 6.91 3.43
CA VAL A 210 -19.58 7.59 3.59
C VAL A 210 -19.16 7.47 5.06
N LYS A 211 -17.89 7.16 5.28
CA LYS A 211 -17.29 7.01 6.62
C LYS A 211 -16.24 8.07 6.90
N THR A 212 -15.32 8.24 5.98
CA THR A 212 -14.20 9.17 6.12
C THR A 212 -13.93 9.87 4.81
N GLY A 213 -13.38 11.09 4.90
CA GLY A 213 -12.90 11.81 3.75
C GLY A 213 -11.52 12.36 3.98
N THR A 214 -10.58 12.04 3.11
CA THR A 214 -9.22 12.58 3.17
C THR A 214 -9.01 13.58 2.05
N VAL A 215 -8.80 14.85 2.42
CA VAL A 215 -8.43 15.91 1.48
C VAL A 215 -6.94 15.80 1.19
N ILE A 216 -6.58 15.81 -0.08
CA ILE A 216 -5.21 15.64 -0.57
C ILE A 216 -4.84 16.79 -1.48
N LEU A 217 -3.79 17.52 -1.13
CA LEU A 217 -3.22 18.57 -1.99
C LEU A 217 -2.12 17.95 -2.86
N ALA A 218 -2.44 17.70 -4.13
CA ALA A 218 -1.53 17.13 -5.11
C ALA A 218 -1.00 18.19 -6.09
N THR A 219 -0.11 17.80 -6.99
CA THR A 219 0.48 18.72 -7.99
C THR A 219 -0.50 19.15 -9.06
N ASP A 220 -1.56 18.38 -9.29
CA ASP A 220 -2.65 18.64 -10.24
C ASP A 220 -3.86 19.33 -9.61
N GLY A 221 -3.83 19.56 -8.29
CA GLY A 221 -4.91 20.26 -7.59
C GLY A 221 -5.30 19.62 -6.26
N CYS A 222 -6.47 20.00 -5.81
CA CYS A 222 -7.05 19.51 -4.57
C CYS A 222 -8.00 18.34 -4.87
N HIS A 223 -7.89 17.28 -4.12
CA HIS A 223 -8.73 16.10 -4.24
C HIS A 223 -9.29 15.69 -2.89
N ILE A 224 -10.40 14.97 -2.92
CA ILE A 224 -10.90 14.25 -1.74
C ILE A 224 -11.03 12.76 -2.06
N SER A 225 -10.57 11.95 -1.12
CA SER A 225 -10.71 10.50 -1.15
C SER A 225 -11.76 10.10 -0.12
N LEU A 226 -12.93 9.67 -0.58
CA LEU A 226 -14.03 9.24 0.29
C LEU A 226 -13.97 7.73 0.49
N THR A 227 -13.93 7.30 1.72
CA THR A 227 -14.10 5.89 2.08
C THR A 227 -15.58 5.62 2.29
N ILE A 228 -16.12 4.69 1.53
CA ILE A 228 -17.53 4.29 1.58
C ILE A 228 -17.62 2.82 1.99
N GLU A 229 -18.63 2.48 2.76
CA GLU A 229 -18.83 1.14 3.31
C GLU A 229 -20.24 0.66 3.12
N ASN A 230 -20.38 -0.61 2.71
CA ASN A 230 -21.60 -1.38 2.80
C ASN A 230 -21.34 -2.62 3.66
N GLN A 231 -22.00 -2.69 4.81
CA GLN A 231 -21.84 -3.80 5.75
C GLN A 231 -22.59 -5.07 5.33
N ARG A 232 -23.57 -4.94 4.42
CA ARG A 232 -24.41 -6.05 3.99
C ARG A 232 -23.79 -6.89 2.88
N VAL A 233 -22.76 -6.39 2.21
CA VAL A 233 -22.05 -7.14 1.16
C VAL A 233 -20.85 -7.80 1.80
N PRO A 234 -20.87 -9.11 2.06
CA PRO A 234 -19.69 -9.82 2.49
C PRO A 234 -18.64 -9.78 1.37
N VAL A 235 -17.37 -9.70 1.73
CA VAL A 235 -16.28 -9.96 0.80
C VAL A 235 -16.15 -11.47 0.67
N THR A 236 -17.11 -12.08 -0.01
CA THR A 236 -17.06 -13.52 -0.28
C THR A 236 -16.24 -13.69 -1.56
N VAL A 237 -15.08 -14.27 -1.45
CA VAL A 237 -14.39 -14.84 -2.61
C VAL A 237 -15.17 -16.10 -2.95
N ALA A 238 -15.88 -16.11 -4.06
CA ALA A 238 -16.55 -17.31 -4.51
C ALA A 238 -15.49 -18.40 -4.75
N GLU A 239 -15.63 -19.53 -4.08
CA GLU A 239 -14.85 -20.72 -4.40
C GLU A 239 -15.40 -21.34 -5.69
N ILE A 240 -14.88 -20.86 -6.81
CA ILE A 240 -15.25 -21.39 -8.13
C ILE A 240 -14.32 -22.56 -8.42
N GLN A 241 -14.91 -23.72 -8.66
CA GLN A 241 -14.14 -24.89 -9.10
C GLN A 241 -13.61 -24.67 -10.53
N PRO A 242 -12.31 -24.84 -10.76
CA PRO A 242 -11.72 -24.70 -12.09
C PRO A 242 -12.18 -25.81 -13.02
N THR A 243 -12.65 -25.43 -14.21
CA THR A 243 -12.97 -26.35 -15.32
C THR A 243 -12.18 -25.94 -16.55
N ALA A 244 -12.07 -26.85 -17.53
CA ALA A 244 -11.33 -26.56 -18.78
C ALA A 244 -11.88 -25.34 -19.54
N GLU A 245 -13.16 -25.01 -19.35
CA GLU A 245 -13.85 -23.91 -20.03
C GLU A 245 -13.75 -22.59 -19.30
N ASN A 246 -13.79 -22.60 -17.96
CA ASN A 246 -13.85 -21.38 -17.14
C ASN A 246 -12.49 -20.91 -16.63
N ILE A 247 -11.39 -21.63 -16.93
CA ILE A 247 -10.04 -21.34 -16.44
C ILE A 247 -9.12 -20.79 -17.53
N MET A 248 -8.29 -19.83 -17.19
CA MET A 248 -7.22 -19.30 -18.06
C MET A 248 -5.93 -19.12 -17.27
N GLY A 249 -4.83 -19.71 -17.76
CA GLY A 249 -3.48 -19.43 -17.27
C GLY A 249 -2.91 -18.19 -17.94
N ILE A 250 -2.19 -17.37 -17.20
CA ILE A 250 -1.50 -16.18 -17.72
C ILE A 250 -0.07 -16.14 -17.20
N ASP A 251 0.87 -15.85 -18.08
CA ASP A 251 2.26 -15.60 -17.71
C ASP A 251 2.58 -14.10 -17.68
N LEU A 252 3.33 -13.66 -16.68
CA LEU A 252 3.67 -12.25 -16.43
C LEU A 252 5.09 -11.96 -16.92
N GLY A 253 5.19 -11.19 -18.00
CA GLY A 253 6.46 -10.85 -18.62
C GLY A 253 6.94 -9.41 -18.37
N ILE A 254 8.19 -9.15 -18.76
CA ILE A 254 8.78 -7.81 -18.80
C ILE A 254 8.83 -7.30 -20.25
N ALA A 255 9.02 -8.17 -21.21
CA ALA A 255 9.00 -7.84 -22.65
C ALA A 255 7.59 -7.47 -23.05
N ASN A 256 6.68 -8.38 -22.98
CA ASN A 256 5.24 -8.16 -22.97
C ASN A 256 4.72 -8.23 -21.55
N TYR A 257 3.58 -7.61 -21.30
CA TYR A 257 3.02 -7.44 -19.97
C TYR A 257 2.35 -8.73 -19.46
N VAL A 258 1.59 -9.36 -20.34
CA VAL A 258 0.90 -10.64 -20.09
C VAL A 258 0.93 -11.49 -21.37
N TYR A 259 1.18 -12.77 -21.23
CA TYR A 259 1.05 -13.77 -22.27
C TYR A 259 -0.15 -14.67 -21.97
N LEU A 260 -0.90 -15.01 -23.01
CA LEU A 260 -2.12 -15.79 -22.97
C LEU A 260 -1.95 -17.15 -23.70
N PRO A 261 -2.75 -18.17 -23.39
CA PRO A 261 -2.56 -19.53 -23.91
C PRO A 261 -2.70 -19.70 -25.44
N LYS A 262 -3.27 -18.70 -26.13
CA LYS A 262 -3.46 -18.73 -27.60
C LYS A 262 -2.39 -17.95 -28.37
N GLY A 263 -1.26 -17.63 -27.75
CA GLY A 263 -0.25 -16.76 -28.33
C GLY A 263 -0.64 -15.28 -28.37
N GLU A 264 -1.81 -14.93 -27.81
CA GLU A 264 -2.17 -13.53 -27.62
C GLU A 264 -1.31 -12.92 -26.52
N GLU A 265 -0.93 -11.66 -26.69
CA GLU A 265 -0.11 -10.94 -25.73
C GLU A 265 -0.63 -9.54 -25.47
N VAL A 266 -0.35 -9.03 -24.30
CA VAL A 266 -0.59 -7.64 -23.92
C VAL A 266 0.75 -6.94 -23.84
N GLU A 267 0.96 -5.95 -24.69
CA GLU A 267 2.21 -5.19 -24.73
C GLU A 267 2.50 -4.46 -23.41
N ASN A 268 3.78 -4.36 -23.07
CA ASN A 268 4.22 -3.58 -21.91
C ASN A 268 4.44 -2.11 -22.32
N PRO A 269 3.63 -1.16 -21.81
CA PRO A 269 3.69 0.23 -22.24
C PRO A 269 4.93 0.99 -21.74
N ARG A 270 5.67 0.46 -20.77
CA ARG A 270 6.95 1.00 -20.24
C ARG A 270 6.88 2.50 -19.95
N PHE A 271 5.86 2.93 -19.22
CA PHE A 271 5.53 4.35 -18.97
C PHE A 271 6.71 5.16 -18.40
N LEU A 272 7.47 4.58 -17.46
CA LEU A 272 8.62 5.25 -16.86
C LEU A 272 9.74 5.46 -17.90
N ARG A 273 10.03 4.43 -18.70
CA ARG A 273 11.06 4.49 -19.72
C ARG A 273 10.68 5.50 -20.82
N ALA A 274 9.44 5.48 -21.29
CA ALA A 274 8.92 6.43 -22.28
C ALA A 274 8.96 7.88 -21.78
N ALA A 275 8.76 8.10 -20.48
CA ALA A 275 8.83 9.44 -19.89
C ALA A 275 10.25 9.94 -19.57
N ALA A 276 11.23 9.02 -19.49
CA ALA A 276 12.58 9.33 -18.99
C ALA A 276 13.31 10.39 -19.80
N GLU A 277 13.28 10.33 -21.12
CA GLU A 277 13.93 11.31 -21.99
C GLU A 277 13.33 12.72 -21.86
N LYS A 278 12.00 12.80 -21.83
CA LYS A 278 11.30 14.07 -21.64
C LYS A 278 11.64 14.68 -20.28
N LEU A 279 11.72 13.84 -19.25
CA LEU A 279 12.09 14.26 -17.90
C LEU A 279 13.53 14.78 -17.86
N ALA A 280 14.49 14.05 -18.45
CA ALA A 280 15.90 14.46 -18.54
C ALA A 280 16.07 15.80 -19.25
N ARG A 281 15.41 15.98 -20.41
CA ARG A 281 15.45 17.25 -21.17
C ARG A 281 14.91 18.43 -20.35
N LEU A 282 13.84 18.24 -19.60
CA LEU A 282 13.29 19.31 -18.75
C LEU A 282 14.16 19.59 -17.53
N GLN A 283 14.79 18.57 -16.95
CA GLN A 283 15.74 18.72 -15.84
C GLN A 283 16.98 19.50 -16.26
N ALA A 284 17.54 19.20 -17.43
CA ALA A 284 18.67 19.97 -18.01
C ALA A 284 18.28 21.44 -18.19
N LYS A 285 17.09 21.72 -18.77
CA LYS A 285 16.59 23.10 -18.90
C LYS A 285 16.36 23.77 -17.55
N LEU A 286 15.95 23.05 -16.52
CA LEU A 286 15.76 23.60 -15.18
C LEU A 286 17.10 23.98 -14.53
N ALA A 287 18.15 23.17 -14.73
CA ALA A 287 19.48 23.41 -14.19
C ALA A 287 20.08 24.71 -14.70
N SER A 288 19.80 25.13 -15.97
CA SER A 288 20.27 26.39 -16.56
C SER A 288 19.46 27.62 -16.15
N ARG A 289 18.44 27.51 -15.28
CA ARG A 289 17.57 28.63 -14.85
C ARG A 289 17.87 29.09 -13.46
N VAL A 290 17.74 30.41 -13.21
CA VAL A 290 17.90 30.99 -11.87
C VAL A 290 16.82 30.44 -10.95
N LYS A 291 17.25 29.82 -9.86
CA LYS A 291 16.36 29.21 -8.86
C LYS A 291 15.39 30.25 -8.28
N GLY A 292 14.11 29.91 -8.27
CA GLY A 292 13.05 30.79 -7.75
C GLY A 292 12.45 31.74 -8.79
N SER A 293 13.07 31.93 -9.97
CA SER A 293 12.53 32.75 -11.05
C SER A 293 11.19 32.21 -11.61
N LYS A 294 10.42 33.06 -12.28
CA LYS A 294 9.17 32.65 -12.92
C LYS A 294 9.35 31.49 -13.92
N PRO A 295 10.34 31.52 -14.85
CA PRO A 295 10.64 30.40 -15.74
C PRO A 295 11.01 29.12 -15.01
N TRP A 296 11.81 29.22 -13.93
CA TRP A 296 12.19 28.08 -13.09
C TRP A 296 10.96 27.43 -12.44
N LYS A 297 10.04 28.23 -11.86
CA LYS A 297 8.79 27.75 -11.25
C LYS A 297 7.90 27.03 -12.27
N ILE A 298 7.79 27.56 -13.49
CA ILE A 298 7.02 26.96 -14.59
C ILE A 298 7.63 25.60 -14.97
N LEU A 299 8.94 25.52 -15.16
CA LEU A 299 9.62 24.27 -15.49
C LEU A 299 9.51 23.23 -14.38
N LYS A 300 9.68 23.65 -13.13
CA LYS A 300 9.47 22.78 -11.97
C LYS A 300 8.05 22.19 -11.96
N GLY A 301 7.03 22.99 -12.27
CA GLY A 301 5.65 22.54 -12.40
C GLY A 301 5.47 21.52 -13.54
N LYS A 302 6.11 21.72 -14.69
CA LYS A 302 6.08 20.75 -15.80
C LYS A 302 6.79 19.44 -15.44
N ILE A 303 7.92 19.51 -14.76
CA ILE A 303 8.68 18.33 -14.30
C ILE A 303 7.85 17.52 -13.30
N SER A 304 7.19 18.17 -12.35
CA SER A 304 6.39 17.45 -11.33
C SER A 304 5.16 16.73 -11.88
N LYS A 305 4.64 17.15 -13.04
CA LYS A 305 3.50 16.49 -13.71
C LYS A 305 3.88 15.17 -14.38
N ILE A 306 5.14 15.01 -14.80
CA ILE A 306 5.58 13.78 -15.50
C ILE A 306 5.51 12.55 -14.59
N PRO A 307 6.13 12.52 -13.40
CA PRO A 307 6.02 11.38 -12.49
C PRO A 307 4.57 11.09 -12.08
N GLN A 308 3.75 12.15 -11.96
CA GLN A 308 2.33 11.98 -11.66
C GLN A 308 1.58 11.29 -12.80
N PHE A 309 1.82 11.70 -14.04
CA PHE A 309 1.25 11.03 -15.22
C PHE A 309 1.67 9.56 -15.24
N VAL A 310 2.97 9.27 -15.07
CA VAL A 310 3.50 7.90 -15.02
C VAL A 310 2.79 7.09 -13.92
N ALA A 311 2.66 7.65 -12.71
CA ALA A 311 2.01 6.96 -11.60
C ALA A 311 0.53 6.64 -11.89
N ILE A 312 -0.20 7.57 -12.52
CA ILE A 312 -1.60 7.37 -12.90
C ILE A 312 -1.69 6.31 -14.02
N ALA A 313 -0.87 6.41 -15.06
CA ALA A 313 -0.87 5.48 -16.18
C ALA A 313 -0.49 4.06 -15.74
N SER A 314 0.58 3.93 -14.93
CA SER A 314 1.02 2.65 -14.36
C SER A 314 0.02 2.03 -13.39
N ARG A 315 -0.95 2.78 -12.89
CA ARG A 315 -2.06 2.26 -12.10
C ARG A 315 -3.27 1.89 -12.95
N ASN A 316 -3.61 2.73 -13.93
CA ASN A 316 -4.81 2.55 -14.74
C ASN A 316 -4.66 1.39 -15.72
N PHE A 317 -3.50 1.23 -16.33
CA PHE A 317 -3.23 0.18 -17.30
C PHE A 317 -3.40 -1.22 -16.69
N PRO A 318 -2.72 -1.59 -15.58
CA PRO A 318 -2.91 -2.88 -14.93
C PRO A 318 -4.36 -3.13 -14.51
N PHE A 319 -5.04 -2.10 -14.00
CA PHE A 319 -6.42 -2.23 -13.58
C PHE A 319 -7.37 -2.54 -14.75
N LYS A 320 -7.22 -1.84 -15.88
CA LYS A 320 -8.00 -2.11 -17.09
C LYS A 320 -7.68 -3.49 -17.68
N THR A 321 -6.40 -3.87 -17.69
CA THR A 321 -5.96 -5.19 -18.13
C THR A 321 -6.56 -6.28 -17.26
N ALA A 322 -6.57 -6.13 -15.95
CA ALA A 322 -7.19 -7.08 -15.03
C ALA A 322 -8.69 -7.27 -15.33
N HIS A 323 -9.44 -6.19 -15.60
CA HIS A 323 -10.83 -6.28 -15.99
C HIS A 323 -10.99 -7.05 -17.32
N LYS A 324 -10.21 -6.68 -18.35
CA LYS A 324 -10.26 -7.33 -19.67
C LYS A 324 -9.96 -8.84 -19.62
N LEU A 325 -9.04 -9.25 -18.76
CA LEU A 325 -8.70 -10.66 -18.59
C LEU A 325 -9.83 -11.48 -18.00
N PHE A 326 -10.71 -10.88 -17.20
CA PHE A 326 -11.89 -11.54 -16.65
C PHE A 326 -13.14 -11.49 -17.54
N ASP A 327 -13.05 -10.97 -18.76
CA ASP A 327 -14.23 -10.91 -19.64
C ASP A 327 -14.77 -12.32 -19.99
N LYS A 328 -13.89 -13.32 -20.11
CA LYS A 328 -14.28 -14.70 -20.45
C LYS A 328 -14.15 -15.67 -19.28
N PRO A 329 -12.95 -15.86 -18.66
CA PRO A 329 -12.76 -16.87 -17.64
C PRO A 329 -13.32 -16.42 -16.28
N ASP A 330 -13.70 -17.39 -15.45
CA ASP A 330 -14.05 -17.17 -14.05
C ASP A 330 -12.88 -17.40 -13.13
N VAL A 331 -11.89 -18.17 -13.57
CA VAL A 331 -10.67 -18.47 -12.81
C VAL A 331 -9.43 -18.06 -13.60
N LEU A 332 -8.61 -17.17 -13.03
CA LEU A 332 -7.28 -16.86 -13.55
C LEU A 332 -6.21 -17.60 -12.76
N VAL A 333 -5.25 -18.18 -13.47
CA VAL A 333 -4.08 -18.85 -12.86
C VAL A 333 -2.83 -18.05 -13.17
N VAL A 334 -2.09 -17.68 -12.11
CA VAL A 334 -0.93 -16.78 -12.18
C VAL A 334 0.20 -17.36 -11.33
N GLU A 335 1.45 -17.16 -11.72
CA GLU A 335 2.58 -17.48 -10.84
C GLU A 335 2.66 -16.55 -9.62
N ASP A 336 2.98 -17.11 -8.45
CA ASP A 336 3.24 -16.36 -7.23
C ASP A 336 4.69 -15.84 -7.20
N LEU A 337 4.92 -14.78 -7.95
CA LEU A 337 6.25 -14.20 -8.13
C LEU A 337 6.69 -13.37 -6.91
N SER A 338 7.80 -13.73 -6.29
CA SER A 338 8.42 -12.95 -5.22
C SER A 338 9.19 -11.74 -5.76
N LEU A 339 8.47 -10.71 -6.20
CA LEU A 339 9.06 -9.48 -6.76
C LEU A 339 10.04 -8.78 -5.80
N LYS A 340 9.81 -8.88 -4.50
CA LYS A 340 10.72 -8.36 -3.47
C LYS A 340 12.10 -9.02 -3.55
N ASN A 341 12.15 -10.32 -3.80
CA ASN A 341 13.40 -11.05 -3.95
C ASN A 341 14.07 -10.71 -5.29
N TRP A 342 13.30 -10.58 -6.35
CA TRP A 342 13.80 -10.25 -7.68
C TRP A 342 14.44 -8.86 -7.73
N THR A 343 13.91 -7.88 -7.00
CA THR A 343 14.41 -6.50 -7.00
C THR A 343 15.50 -6.22 -5.96
N ARG A 344 15.95 -7.23 -5.20
CA ARG A 344 17.09 -7.09 -4.27
C ARG A 344 18.34 -6.61 -5.01
N ARG A 345 19.16 -5.83 -4.30
CA ARG A 345 20.49 -5.46 -4.80
C ARG A 345 21.36 -6.70 -4.98
N ALA A 346 22.26 -6.66 -5.96
CA ALA A 346 23.26 -7.71 -6.09
C ALA A 346 24.10 -7.79 -4.80
N PRO A 347 24.36 -9.01 -4.28
CA PRO A 347 25.20 -9.17 -3.10
C PRO A 347 26.61 -8.67 -3.37
N VAL A 348 27.28 -8.23 -2.33
CA VAL A 348 28.69 -7.85 -2.43
C VAL A 348 29.48 -9.12 -2.68
N LYS A 349 30.35 -9.08 -3.70
CA LYS A 349 31.32 -10.14 -3.97
C LYS A 349 32.69 -9.67 -3.47
N THR A 350 33.30 -10.46 -2.66
CA THR A 350 34.66 -10.20 -2.12
C THR A 350 35.54 -11.38 -2.43
N ASP A 351 36.82 -11.13 -2.61
CA ASP A 351 37.86 -12.11 -2.71
C ASP A 351 39.02 -11.72 -1.78
N ILE A 352 39.91 -12.65 -1.48
CA ILE A 352 41.10 -12.38 -0.68
C ILE A 352 42.31 -12.53 -1.59
N GLU A 353 42.90 -11.42 -1.98
CA GLU A 353 44.14 -11.37 -2.75
C GLU A 353 45.26 -10.88 -1.84
N GLU A 354 46.35 -11.67 -1.74
CA GLU A 354 47.52 -11.38 -0.90
C GLU A 354 47.20 -11.01 0.56
N GLY A 355 46.17 -11.63 1.14
CA GLY A 355 45.71 -11.36 2.51
C GLY A 355 44.84 -10.12 2.68
N ASN A 356 44.56 -9.38 1.61
CA ASN A 356 43.66 -8.21 1.61
C ASN A 356 42.29 -8.53 1.02
N LEU A 357 41.26 -7.95 1.62
CA LEU A 357 39.88 -8.05 1.12
C LEU A 357 39.68 -7.17 -0.13
N VAL A 358 39.50 -7.81 -1.30
CA VAL A 358 39.28 -7.14 -2.56
C VAL A 358 37.80 -7.25 -2.95
N TYR A 359 37.21 -6.14 -3.42
CA TYR A 359 35.82 -6.08 -3.89
C TYR A 359 35.74 -6.36 -5.39
N LEU A 360 35.11 -7.47 -5.76
CA LEU A 360 34.93 -7.86 -7.16
C LEU A 360 33.73 -7.16 -7.81
N PRO A 361 33.76 -6.98 -9.16
CA PRO A 361 32.62 -6.51 -9.92
C PRO A 361 31.39 -7.40 -9.72
N LYS A 362 30.27 -6.84 -9.28
CA LYS A 362 29.06 -7.61 -8.92
C LYS A 362 27.89 -7.44 -9.89
N GLY A 363 28.11 -6.83 -11.04
CA GLY A 363 27.05 -6.62 -12.04
C GLY A 363 25.91 -5.68 -11.59
N GLN A 364 26.18 -4.76 -10.65
CA GLN A 364 25.16 -3.90 -10.05
C GLN A 364 24.46 -2.99 -11.08
N ALA A 365 25.16 -2.52 -12.11
CA ALA A 365 24.58 -1.67 -13.17
C ALA A 365 23.53 -2.43 -13.98
N ALA A 366 23.84 -3.64 -14.45
CA ALA A 366 22.92 -4.52 -15.16
C ALA A 366 21.72 -4.89 -14.27
N LYS A 367 21.95 -5.24 -13.00
CA LYS A 367 20.90 -5.55 -12.03
C LYS A 367 19.99 -4.35 -11.78
N SER A 368 20.54 -3.13 -11.69
CA SER A 368 19.77 -1.90 -11.53
C SER A 368 18.89 -1.62 -12.76
N GLY A 369 19.42 -1.84 -13.97
CA GLY A 369 18.64 -1.73 -15.20
C GLY A 369 17.46 -2.70 -15.25
N TRP A 370 17.70 -3.95 -14.87
CA TRP A 370 16.66 -4.96 -14.80
C TRP A 370 15.61 -4.65 -13.74
N ASN A 371 16.03 -4.24 -12.55
CA ASN A 371 15.12 -3.81 -11.48
C ASN A 371 14.23 -2.64 -11.93
N LYS A 372 14.76 -1.67 -12.69
CA LYS A 372 13.95 -0.60 -13.28
C LYS A 372 12.87 -1.15 -14.22
N SER A 373 13.17 -2.14 -15.05
CA SER A 373 12.21 -2.76 -15.96
C SER A 373 11.12 -3.52 -15.22
N ILE A 374 11.46 -4.27 -14.16
CA ILE A 374 10.48 -4.96 -13.29
C ILE A 374 9.55 -3.95 -12.62
N LEU A 375 10.10 -2.87 -12.07
CA LEU A 375 9.32 -1.84 -11.39
C LEU A 375 8.45 -1.03 -12.36
N ASP A 376 8.92 -0.79 -13.58
CA ASP A 376 8.16 -0.10 -14.64
C ASP A 376 6.95 -0.94 -15.09
N ALA A 377 7.10 -2.27 -15.16
CA ALA A 377 6.01 -3.19 -15.44
C ALA A 377 4.94 -3.22 -14.35
N ALA A 378 5.25 -2.79 -13.12
CA ALA A 378 4.31 -2.71 -11.99
C ALA A 378 3.55 -4.03 -11.70
N GLN A 379 4.16 -5.19 -11.93
CA GLN A 379 3.54 -6.51 -11.81
C GLN A 379 2.93 -6.78 -10.42
N GLY A 380 3.55 -6.25 -9.34
CA GLY A 380 2.99 -6.37 -7.99
C GLY A 380 1.66 -5.63 -7.80
N GLN A 381 1.48 -4.48 -8.48
CA GLN A 381 0.18 -3.80 -8.51
C GLN A 381 -0.82 -4.60 -9.33
N PHE A 382 -0.39 -5.18 -10.44
CA PHE A 382 -1.24 -6.00 -11.29
C PHE A 382 -1.80 -7.21 -10.55
N THR A 383 -0.96 -7.95 -9.85
CA THR A 383 -1.37 -9.07 -8.99
C THR A 383 -2.41 -8.63 -7.94
N THR A 384 -2.20 -7.46 -7.34
CA THR A 384 -3.15 -6.87 -6.39
C THR A 384 -4.49 -6.52 -7.07
N PHE A 385 -4.44 -5.96 -8.29
CA PHE A 385 -5.65 -5.61 -9.03
C PHE A 385 -6.39 -6.83 -9.55
N ILE A 386 -5.70 -7.89 -9.98
CA ILE A 386 -6.35 -9.15 -10.35
C ILE A 386 -7.16 -9.70 -9.16
N LYS A 387 -6.57 -9.77 -7.96
CA LYS A 387 -7.28 -10.19 -6.74
C LYS A 387 -8.49 -9.31 -6.44
N TYR A 388 -8.31 -8.00 -6.54
CA TYR A 388 -9.40 -7.04 -6.29
C TYR A 388 -10.55 -7.16 -7.29
N VAL A 389 -10.22 -7.27 -8.59
CA VAL A 389 -11.22 -7.39 -9.67
C VAL A 389 -11.95 -8.72 -9.58
N ALA A 390 -11.23 -9.82 -9.31
CA ALA A 390 -11.84 -11.12 -9.07
C ALA A 390 -12.86 -11.07 -7.95
N GLY A 391 -12.47 -10.59 -6.76
CA GLY A 391 -13.38 -10.44 -5.64
C GLY A 391 -14.60 -9.54 -5.92
N LYS A 392 -14.42 -8.50 -6.75
CA LYS A 392 -15.52 -7.62 -7.15
C LYS A 392 -16.50 -8.27 -8.12
N LEU A 393 -16.00 -9.13 -9.02
CA LEU A 393 -16.80 -9.82 -10.04
C LEU A 393 -17.32 -11.17 -9.56
N GLY A 394 -17.03 -11.60 -8.33
CA GLY A 394 -17.35 -12.93 -7.83
C GLY A 394 -16.55 -14.02 -8.54
N LYS A 395 -15.37 -13.72 -9.07
CA LYS A 395 -14.45 -14.60 -9.78
C LYS A 395 -13.26 -14.98 -8.92
N SER A 396 -12.44 -15.94 -9.34
CA SER A 396 -11.35 -16.51 -8.53
C SER A 396 -9.98 -16.31 -9.19
N VAL A 397 -8.93 -16.34 -8.35
CA VAL A 397 -7.52 -16.32 -8.79
C VAL A 397 -6.75 -17.39 -8.07
N VAL A 398 -6.11 -18.27 -8.83
CA VAL A 398 -5.24 -19.33 -8.32
C VAL A 398 -3.78 -18.90 -8.47
N PHE A 399 -3.01 -18.98 -7.39
CA PHE A 399 -1.58 -18.71 -7.41
C PHE A 399 -0.81 -20.02 -7.44
N VAL A 400 0.16 -20.12 -8.38
CA VAL A 400 1.00 -21.30 -8.58
C VAL A 400 2.41 -20.99 -8.12
N ASP A 401 3.03 -21.93 -7.38
CA ASP A 401 4.46 -21.85 -7.05
C ASP A 401 5.29 -21.90 -8.35
N PRO A 402 6.11 -20.87 -8.63
CA PRO A 402 6.92 -20.79 -9.86
C PRO A 402 8.03 -21.85 -9.93
N LYS A 403 8.22 -22.63 -8.86
CA LYS A 403 9.30 -23.61 -8.79
C LYS A 403 9.11 -24.74 -9.79
N GLY A 404 9.98 -24.78 -10.79
CA GLY A 404 10.01 -25.83 -11.81
C GLY A 404 9.15 -25.56 -13.06
N THR A 405 8.28 -24.56 -13.06
CA THR A 405 7.43 -24.20 -14.22
C THR A 405 8.27 -23.92 -15.46
N PHE A 406 9.40 -23.24 -15.34
CA PHE A 406 10.30 -22.91 -16.43
C PHE A 406 10.82 -24.12 -17.20
N GLN A 407 11.07 -25.25 -16.52
CA GLN A 407 11.68 -26.45 -17.13
C GLN A 407 10.66 -27.41 -17.76
N HIS A 408 9.38 -27.22 -17.46
CA HIS A 408 8.32 -28.12 -17.93
C HIS A 408 7.55 -27.52 -19.10
N GLY A 409 7.20 -28.40 -20.05
CA GLY A 409 6.28 -28.09 -21.11
C GLY A 409 4.82 -28.16 -20.68
N ASN A 410 3.93 -27.64 -21.50
CA ASN A 410 2.49 -27.85 -21.34
C ASN A 410 2.12 -29.35 -21.28
N CYS A 411 2.91 -30.20 -21.92
CA CYS A 411 2.81 -31.67 -21.85
C CYS A 411 3.28 -32.26 -20.49
N LEU A 412 3.69 -31.43 -19.53
CA LEU A 412 4.30 -31.80 -18.22
C LEU A 412 5.65 -32.53 -18.33
N TYR A 413 6.23 -32.63 -19.51
CA TYR A 413 7.57 -33.18 -19.71
C TYR A 413 8.63 -32.18 -19.30
N LYS A 414 9.63 -32.65 -18.55
CA LYS A 414 10.79 -31.85 -18.15
C LYS A 414 11.90 -32.00 -19.20
N GLY A 415 12.17 -30.91 -19.93
CA GLY A 415 13.26 -30.87 -20.92
C GLY A 415 14.44 -30.03 -20.44
N PRO A 416 15.66 -30.30 -20.97
CA PRO A 416 16.80 -29.43 -20.77
C PRO A 416 16.52 -28.06 -21.41
N LYS A 417 16.66 -26.97 -20.63
CA LYS A 417 16.32 -25.62 -21.10
C LYS A 417 17.26 -24.59 -20.49
N LYS A 418 17.81 -23.71 -21.35
CA LYS A 418 18.58 -22.54 -20.91
C LYS A 418 17.67 -21.33 -20.84
N LEU A 419 18.03 -20.34 -20.04
CA LEU A 419 17.29 -19.08 -19.91
C LEU A 419 17.23 -18.27 -21.23
N SER A 420 18.20 -18.49 -22.14
CA SER A 420 18.25 -17.91 -23.48
C SER A 420 17.22 -18.49 -24.46
N ASP A 421 16.75 -19.73 -24.18
CA ASP A 421 15.93 -20.45 -25.14
C ASP A 421 14.50 -19.88 -25.12
N ARG A 422 14.06 -19.41 -26.29
CA ARG A 422 12.73 -18.82 -26.47
C ARG A 422 11.68 -19.85 -26.87
N TRP A 423 12.10 -21.01 -27.36
CA TRP A 423 11.20 -22.08 -27.78
C TRP A 423 11.23 -23.25 -26.79
N HIS A 424 10.08 -23.85 -26.61
CA HIS A 424 9.94 -25.09 -25.87
C HIS A 424 9.53 -26.18 -26.84
N SER A 425 10.36 -27.21 -26.98
CA SER A 425 10.05 -28.39 -27.75
C SER A 425 10.02 -29.60 -26.83
N CYS A 426 9.00 -30.44 -26.95
CA CYS A 426 8.88 -31.63 -26.13
C CYS A 426 8.94 -32.90 -27.01
N GLN A 427 9.26 -34.01 -26.37
CA GLN A 427 9.36 -35.32 -27.02
C GLN A 427 8.03 -35.81 -27.69
N TYR A 428 6.91 -35.16 -27.36
CA TYR A 428 5.59 -35.49 -27.94
C TYR A 428 5.24 -34.59 -29.13
N GLY A 429 6.22 -33.88 -29.70
CA GLY A 429 6.06 -33.09 -30.92
C GLY A 429 5.50 -31.68 -30.74
N GLU A 430 5.17 -31.25 -29.54
CA GLU A 430 4.81 -29.85 -29.29
C GLU A 430 6.03 -28.92 -29.36
N SER A 431 5.90 -27.85 -30.15
CA SER A 431 6.87 -26.78 -30.25
C SER A 431 6.16 -25.44 -30.09
N LEU A 432 6.42 -24.72 -29.01
CA LEU A 432 5.72 -23.49 -28.61
C LEU A 432 6.71 -22.42 -28.18
N ASP A 433 6.31 -21.16 -28.35
CA ASP A 433 7.01 -20.07 -27.65
C ASP A 433 7.01 -20.32 -26.15
N ARG A 434 8.10 -19.95 -25.48
CA ARG A 434 8.32 -20.21 -24.07
C ARG A 434 7.22 -19.61 -23.19
N ASP A 435 6.83 -18.40 -23.49
CA ASP A 435 5.93 -17.62 -22.64
C ASP A 435 4.46 -18.08 -22.88
N GLU A 436 4.11 -18.49 -24.12
CA GLU A 436 2.85 -19.18 -24.44
C GLU A 436 2.78 -20.56 -23.76
N ASN A 437 3.88 -21.33 -23.81
CA ASN A 437 3.96 -22.61 -23.11
C ASN A 437 3.73 -22.44 -21.60
N SER A 438 4.30 -21.40 -20.99
CA SER A 438 4.10 -21.07 -19.57
C SER A 438 2.62 -20.82 -19.27
N ALA A 439 1.94 -20.01 -20.06
CA ALA A 439 0.52 -19.73 -19.88
C ALA A 439 -0.37 -21.00 -20.01
N LYS A 440 -0.07 -21.88 -20.96
CA LYS A 440 -0.77 -23.18 -21.11
C LYS A 440 -0.49 -24.12 -19.94
N LEU A 441 0.76 -24.19 -19.50
CA LEU A 441 1.16 -25.00 -18.34
C LEU A 441 0.46 -24.53 -17.05
N LEU A 442 0.39 -23.22 -16.83
CA LEU A 442 -0.31 -22.64 -15.67
C LEU A 442 -1.81 -22.99 -15.70
N LYS A 443 -2.46 -22.93 -16.87
CA LYS A 443 -3.84 -23.41 -17.02
C LYS A 443 -3.97 -24.87 -16.57
N LYS A 444 -3.07 -25.74 -17.01
CA LYS A 444 -3.09 -27.17 -16.69
C LYS A 444 -2.83 -27.45 -15.21
N ILE A 445 -1.91 -26.73 -14.60
CA ILE A 445 -1.65 -26.81 -13.14
C ILE A 445 -2.89 -26.34 -12.36
N GLY A 446 -3.54 -25.28 -12.83
CA GLY A 446 -4.74 -24.75 -12.19
C GLY A 446 -5.95 -25.68 -12.23
N LEU A 447 -6.07 -26.55 -13.23
CA LEU A 447 -7.12 -27.57 -13.30
C LEU A 447 -7.00 -28.62 -12.18
N ASN A 448 -5.80 -28.83 -11.65
CA ASN A 448 -5.53 -29.73 -10.53
C ASN A 448 -5.55 -28.99 -9.17
N TYR A 449 -6.21 -27.84 -9.12
CA TYR A 449 -6.37 -27.07 -7.89
C TYR A 449 -7.43 -27.69 -7.00
N ASP A 450 -7.05 -28.03 -5.79
CA ASP A 450 -7.96 -28.52 -4.77
C ASP A 450 -8.33 -27.38 -3.82
N SER A 451 -9.62 -27.18 -3.56
CA SER A 451 -10.18 -26.03 -2.83
C SER A 451 -9.74 -25.92 -1.33
N GLY A 452 -8.87 -26.80 -0.89
CA GLY A 452 -8.31 -26.82 0.48
C GLY A 452 -7.36 -25.69 0.86
N GLY A 453 -7.33 -24.57 0.12
CA GLY A 453 -6.73 -23.29 0.56
C GLY A 453 -5.21 -23.15 0.42
N ALA A 454 -4.49 -24.14 -0.05
CA ALA A 454 -3.04 -24.05 -0.32
C ALA A 454 -2.77 -23.71 -1.79
N SER A 455 -1.70 -22.96 -2.07
CA SER A 455 -1.26 -22.74 -3.44
C SER A 455 -1.02 -24.08 -4.15
N THR A 456 -1.56 -24.25 -5.37
CA THR A 456 -1.29 -25.44 -6.18
C THR A 456 0.14 -25.40 -6.70
N SER A 457 0.71 -26.55 -6.98
CA SER A 457 2.09 -26.67 -7.46
C SER A 457 2.20 -27.66 -8.62
N LEU A 458 3.27 -27.52 -9.40
CA LEU A 458 3.61 -28.46 -10.46
C LEU A 458 3.70 -29.91 -9.95
N LYS A 459 4.16 -30.13 -8.71
CA LYS A 459 4.23 -31.45 -8.09
C LYS A 459 2.86 -32.12 -7.98
N LYS A 460 1.81 -31.36 -7.61
CA LYS A 460 0.44 -31.88 -7.56
C LYS A 460 -0.08 -32.26 -8.95
N ALA A 461 0.18 -31.42 -9.96
CA ALA A 461 -0.21 -31.72 -11.33
C ALA A 461 0.52 -32.95 -11.93
N LEU A 462 1.79 -33.14 -11.58
CA LEU A 462 2.56 -34.34 -11.97
C LEU A 462 2.02 -35.61 -11.30
N ALA A 463 1.70 -35.53 -10.01
CA ALA A 463 1.15 -36.67 -9.25
C ALA A 463 -0.24 -37.09 -9.79
N SER A 464 -1.08 -36.14 -10.21
CA SER A 464 -2.37 -36.45 -10.84
C SER A 464 -2.20 -37.20 -12.16
N ARG A 465 -1.22 -36.79 -12.99
CA ARG A 465 -0.90 -37.45 -14.24
C ARG A 465 -0.40 -38.89 -14.04
N GLU A 466 0.47 -39.10 -13.06
CA GLU A 466 0.94 -40.43 -12.72
C GLU A 466 -0.23 -41.35 -12.34
N LYS A 467 -1.17 -40.87 -11.55
CA LYS A 467 -2.37 -41.58 -11.16
C LYS A 467 -3.27 -41.92 -12.36
N GLU A 468 -3.53 -40.97 -13.24
CA GLU A 468 -4.29 -41.19 -14.46
C GLU A 468 -3.62 -42.26 -15.39
N ALA A 469 -2.29 -42.24 -15.48
CA ALA A 469 -1.52 -43.23 -16.24
C ALA A 469 -1.61 -44.63 -15.62
N TRP A 470 -1.66 -44.73 -14.29
CA TRP A 470 -1.86 -45.99 -13.57
C TRP A 470 -3.28 -46.53 -13.77
N ASP A 471 -4.30 -45.70 -13.71
CA ASP A 471 -5.70 -46.10 -13.92
C ASP A 471 -5.93 -46.62 -15.34
N LEU A 472 -5.26 -46.05 -16.35
CA LEU A 472 -5.32 -46.52 -17.74
C LEU A 472 -4.55 -47.84 -17.99
N THR A 473 -3.55 -48.15 -17.19
CA THR A 473 -2.80 -49.42 -17.26
C THR A 473 -3.49 -50.57 -16.52
N VAL A 474 -4.33 -50.28 -15.57
CA VAL A 474 -5.13 -51.29 -14.83
C VAL A 474 -6.40 -51.66 -15.57
N LEU A 475 -6.83 -50.84 -16.55
CA LEU A 475 -8.00 -51.09 -17.42
C LEU A 475 -7.64 -51.77 -18.77
N ARG A 476 -6.41 -52.15 -18.99
CA ARG A 476 -5.95 -53.02 -20.09
C ARG A 476 -5.53 -54.36 -19.52
#